data_91f3ddb6f7547cd7a5bd53876006c4d4
#
_entry.id   91f3ddb6f7547cd7a5bd53876006c4d4
#
_cell.length_a   1.000
_cell.length_b   1.000
_cell.length_c   1.000
_cell.angle_alpha   90.00
_cell.angle_beta   90.00
_cell.angle_gamma   90.00
#
_symmetry.space_group_name_H-M   'P 1'
#
loop_
_entity.id
_entity.type
_entity.pdbx_description
1 polymer ?
#
loop_
_entity_poly.entity_id
_entity_poly.type
_entity_poly.pdbx_seq_one_letter_code
_entity_poly.pdbx_strand_id
1 'polypeptide(L)'
;MLVHATQKTALKAKLFRGFSDMSRLAILEALRTEPSTVSALVERTGLSQPNVSNHLACLRDCGLVVSVPQGRYTLYQLSDERVNTLLGLAEELLADVARGVYECTRYEEKEEH
;
A
#
# COMPACT_ATOMS: atom_id res chain seq x y z
N MET A 1 -8.39 -24.56 -16.90
CA MET A 1 -7.47 -23.61 -17.52
C MET A 1 -7.98 -22.19 -17.45
N LEU A 2 -9.14 -21.90 -18.07
CA LEU A 2 -9.73 -20.57 -18.00
C LEU A 2 -10.05 -20.14 -16.56
N VAL A 3 -10.53 -21.08 -15.76
CA VAL A 3 -10.87 -20.80 -14.35
C VAL A 3 -9.63 -20.37 -13.58
N HIS A 4 -8.50 -21.05 -13.79
CA HIS A 4 -7.25 -20.70 -13.11
C HIS A 4 -6.72 -19.33 -13.56
N ALA A 5 -6.79 -19.05 -14.86
CA ALA A 5 -6.36 -17.76 -15.37
C ALA A 5 -7.22 -16.63 -14.82
N THR A 6 -8.55 -16.84 -14.74
CA THR A 6 -9.49 -15.88 -14.18
C THR A 6 -9.22 -15.64 -12.70
N GLN A 7 -8.97 -16.72 -11.94
CA GLN A 7 -8.65 -16.62 -10.52
C GLN A 7 -7.35 -15.86 -10.29
N LYS A 8 -6.32 -16.15 -11.08
CA LYS A 8 -5.04 -15.43 -10.98
C LYS A 8 -5.21 -13.95 -11.28
N THR A 9 -5.99 -13.63 -12.29
CA THR A 9 -6.25 -12.23 -12.63
C THR A 9 -7.02 -11.53 -11.51
N ALA A 10 -8.02 -12.19 -10.96
CA ALA A 10 -8.81 -11.63 -9.87
C ALA A 10 -7.95 -11.39 -8.63
N LEU A 11 -7.06 -12.33 -8.30
CA LEU A 11 -6.15 -12.18 -7.18
C LEU A 11 -5.16 -11.04 -7.40
N LYS A 12 -4.64 -10.93 -8.62
CA LYS A 12 -3.73 -9.84 -8.97
C LYS A 12 -4.43 -8.49 -8.85
N ALA A 13 -5.65 -8.40 -9.33
CA ALA A 13 -6.44 -7.18 -9.22
C ALA A 13 -6.68 -6.82 -7.75
N LYS A 14 -6.94 -7.82 -6.93
CA LYS A 14 -7.12 -7.61 -5.49
C LYS A 14 -5.84 -7.11 -4.84
N LEU A 15 -4.70 -7.66 -5.24
CA LEU A 15 -3.41 -7.17 -4.77
C LEU A 15 -3.23 -5.70 -5.09
N PHE A 16 -3.49 -5.31 -6.33
CA PHE A 16 -3.34 -3.91 -6.74
C PHE A 16 -4.31 -2.99 -6.03
N ARG A 17 -5.50 -3.48 -5.67
CA ARG A 17 -6.43 -2.69 -4.86
C ARG A 17 -5.85 -2.34 -3.50
N GLY A 18 -5.02 -3.22 -2.94
CA GLY A 18 -4.32 -2.92 -1.69
C GLY A 18 -3.41 -1.71 -1.80
N PHE A 19 -2.90 -1.43 -2.99
CA PHE A 19 -2.03 -0.27 -3.23
C PHE A 19 -2.78 0.96 -3.71
N SER A 20 -4.06 0.86 -4.02
CA SER A 20 -4.76 1.95 -4.71
C SER A 20 -5.42 2.97 -3.79
N ASP A 21 -5.48 2.71 -2.50
CA ASP A 21 -6.00 3.65 -1.53
C ASP A 21 -4.88 4.58 -1.05
N MET A 22 -5.12 5.89 -1.06
CA MET A 22 -4.10 6.87 -0.69
C MET A 22 -3.55 6.66 0.71
N SER A 23 -4.42 6.35 1.67
CA SER A 23 -4.00 6.16 3.05
C SER A 23 -3.13 4.93 3.20
N ARG A 24 -3.54 3.81 2.59
CA ARG A 24 -2.74 2.58 2.63
C ARG A 24 -1.42 2.77 1.92
N LEU A 25 -1.45 3.46 0.78
CA LEU A 25 -0.22 3.71 0.04
C LEU A 25 0.75 4.58 0.85
N ALA A 26 0.24 5.61 1.53
CA ALA A 26 1.07 6.46 2.39
C ALA A 26 1.76 5.65 3.48
N ILE A 27 1.04 4.70 4.08
CA ILE A 27 1.62 3.83 5.11
C ILE A 27 2.71 2.94 4.50
N LEU A 28 2.44 2.32 3.36
CA LEU A 28 3.42 1.47 2.69
C LEU A 28 4.67 2.26 2.31
N GLU A 29 4.50 3.47 1.81
CA GLU A 29 5.63 4.33 1.45
C GLU A 29 6.48 4.67 2.68
N ALA A 30 5.83 4.97 3.81
CA ALA A 30 6.57 5.24 5.05
C ALA A 30 7.36 4.01 5.50
N LEU A 31 6.81 2.82 5.33
CA LEU A 31 7.46 1.58 5.73
C LEU A 31 8.62 1.17 4.82
N ARG A 32 8.72 1.77 3.63
CA ARG A 32 9.88 1.51 2.75
C ARG A 32 11.18 1.98 3.38
N THR A 33 11.11 3.02 4.19
CA THR A 33 12.29 3.61 4.81
C THR A 33 12.79 2.76 5.98
N GLU A 34 11.87 2.38 6.86
CA GLU A 34 12.21 1.59 8.04
C GLU A 34 10.97 1.03 8.71
N PRO A 35 11.12 -0.05 9.49
CA PRO A 35 10.02 -0.52 10.34
C PRO A 35 9.57 0.59 11.28
N SER A 36 8.29 0.66 11.56
CA SER A 36 7.72 1.79 12.31
C SER A 36 6.61 1.33 13.24
N THR A 37 6.48 2.04 14.35
CA THR A 37 5.32 1.89 15.26
C THR A 37 4.12 2.63 14.68
N VAL A 38 2.94 2.35 15.25
CA VAL A 38 1.73 3.10 14.88
C VAL A 38 1.94 4.59 15.10
N SER A 39 2.52 4.98 16.25
CA SER A 39 2.76 6.40 16.55
C SER A 39 3.65 7.07 15.50
N ALA A 40 4.71 6.40 15.08
CA ALA A 40 5.59 6.93 14.06
C ALA A 40 4.87 7.09 12.72
N LEU A 41 4.01 6.14 12.39
CA LEU A 41 3.23 6.21 11.14
C LEU A 41 2.20 7.32 11.18
N VAL A 42 1.54 7.52 12.33
CA VAL A 42 0.62 8.65 12.49
C VAL A 42 1.35 9.97 12.24
N GLU A 43 2.53 10.11 12.82
CA GLU A 43 3.31 11.33 12.68
C GLU A 43 3.77 11.57 11.24
N ARG A 44 4.25 10.53 10.58
CA ARG A 44 4.78 10.65 9.21
C ARG A 44 3.70 10.81 8.16
N THR A 45 2.57 10.14 8.33
CA THR A 45 1.51 10.14 7.32
C THR A 45 0.50 11.25 7.52
N GLY A 46 0.38 11.76 8.74
CA GLY A 46 -0.65 12.74 9.07
C GLY A 46 -2.05 12.13 9.23
N LEU A 47 -2.15 10.81 9.15
CA LEU A 47 -3.43 10.12 9.36
C LEU A 47 -3.71 9.99 10.85
N SER A 48 -4.99 9.85 11.21
CA SER A 48 -5.35 9.59 12.60
C SER A 48 -4.90 8.21 13.03
N GLN A 49 -4.74 8.02 14.33
CA GLN A 49 -4.36 6.73 14.88
C GLN A 49 -5.35 5.62 14.52
N PRO A 50 -6.67 5.82 14.63
CA PRO A 50 -7.62 4.79 14.22
C PRO A 50 -7.48 4.42 12.74
N ASN A 51 -7.25 5.40 11.88
CA ASN A 51 -7.05 5.14 10.46
C ASN A 51 -5.80 4.30 10.22
N VAL A 52 -4.68 4.68 10.84
CA VAL A 52 -3.44 3.93 10.71
C VAL A 52 -3.65 2.50 11.19
N SER A 53 -4.26 2.32 12.38
CA SER A 53 -4.48 0.98 12.92
C SER A 53 -5.36 0.12 12.03
N ASN A 54 -6.45 0.70 11.51
CA ASN A 54 -7.36 -0.02 10.62
C ASN A 54 -6.69 -0.43 9.32
N HIS A 55 -5.94 0.49 8.72
CA HIS A 55 -5.26 0.19 7.47
C HIS A 55 -4.13 -0.82 7.66
N LEU A 56 -3.41 -0.74 8.76
CA LEU A 56 -2.37 -1.74 9.07
C LEU A 56 -2.97 -3.12 9.23
N ALA A 57 -4.12 -3.24 9.90
CA ALA A 57 -4.80 -4.52 10.04
C ALA A 57 -5.15 -5.09 8.66
N CYS A 58 -5.68 -4.26 7.80
CA CYS A 58 -6.02 -4.65 6.43
C CYS A 58 -4.78 -5.09 5.64
N LEU A 59 -3.72 -4.30 5.71
CA LEU A 59 -2.47 -4.61 5.00
C LEU A 59 -1.82 -5.89 5.53
N ARG A 60 -1.90 -6.13 6.83
CA ARG A 60 -1.40 -7.36 7.42
C ARG A 60 -2.23 -8.56 6.95
N ASP A 61 -3.55 -8.43 6.95
CA ASP A 61 -4.43 -9.49 6.50
C ASP A 61 -4.22 -9.82 5.02
N CYS A 62 -3.88 -8.81 4.23
CA CYS A 62 -3.56 -9.00 2.81
C CYS A 62 -2.15 -9.51 2.57
N GLY A 63 -1.33 -9.60 3.61
CA GLY A 63 0.02 -10.14 3.49
C GLY A 63 1.07 -9.16 3.01
N LEU A 64 0.77 -7.87 2.98
CA LEU A 64 1.72 -6.83 2.54
C LEU A 64 2.57 -6.28 3.67
N VAL A 65 2.12 -6.43 4.89
CA VAL A 65 2.78 -5.92 6.09
C VAL A 65 2.80 -7.03 7.14
N VAL A 66 3.87 -7.08 7.92
CA VAL A 66 3.95 -7.96 9.08
C VAL A 66 4.21 -7.11 10.32
N SER A 67 3.80 -7.64 11.47
CA SER A 67 4.05 -7.01 12.75
C SER A 67 5.10 -7.81 13.51
N VAL A 68 6.01 -7.09 14.16
CA VAL A 68 7.11 -7.69 14.92
C VAL A 68 7.08 -7.08 16.31
N PRO A 69 6.86 -7.90 17.36
CA PRO A 69 6.93 -7.37 18.71
C PRO A 69 8.35 -6.96 19.06
N GLN A 70 8.48 -5.82 19.72
CA GLN A 70 9.78 -5.33 20.16
C GLN A 70 9.61 -4.62 21.49
N GLY A 71 9.84 -5.35 22.57
CA GLY A 71 9.64 -4.83 23.92
C GLY A 71 8.18 -4.45 24.15
N ARG A 72 7.94 -3.20 24.50
CA ARG A 72 6.59 -2.68 24.73
C ARG A 72 5.87 -2.31 23.45
N TYR A 73 6.58 -2.26 22.35
CA TYR A 73 6.06 -1.74 21.11
C TYR A 73 5.89 -2.84 20.08
N THR A 74 5.05 -2.57 19.11
CA THR A 74 4.94 -3.41 17.92
C THR A 74 5.47 -2.61 16.76
N LEU A 75 6.43 -3.17 16.04
CA LEU A 75 6.92 -2.59 14.81
C LEU A 75 6.19 -3.23 13.63
N TYR A 76 5.86 -2.41 12.66
CA TYR A 76 5.29 -2.88 11.41
C TYR A 76 6.33 -2.70 10.32
N GLN A 77 6.38 -3.64 9.40
CA GLN A 77 7.33 -3.57 8.29
C GLN A 77 6.73 -4.25 7.07
N LEU A 78 7.26 -3.92 5.91
CA LEU A 78 6.86 -4.58 4.67
C LEU A 78 7.16 -6.07 4.80
N SER A 79 6.24 -6.90 4.34
CA SER A 79 6.36 -8.35 4.49
C SER A 79 7.47 -8.96 3.64
N ASP A 80 7.85 -8.29 2.57
CA ASP A 80 8.74 -8.85 1.57
C ASP A 80 9.39 -7.70 0.81
N GLU A 81 10.67 -7.86 0.50
CA GLU A 81 11.41 -6.84 -0.26
C GLU A 81 10.77 -6.54 -1.61
N ARG A 82 10.06 -7.50 -2.17
CA ARG A 82 9.37 -7.28 -3.45
C ARG A 82 8.27 -6.22 -3.36
N VAL A 83 7.69 -6.00 -2.18
CA VAL A 83 6.74 -4.90 -2.00
C VAL A 83 7.46 -3.57 -2.21
N ASN A 84 8.64 -3.42 -1.63
CA ASN A 84 9.47 -2.24 -1.82
C ASN A 84 9.85 -2.07 -3.29
N THR A 85 10.27 -3.15 -3.94
CA THR A 85 10.65 -3.13 -5.35
C THR A 85 9.47 -2.70 -6.23
N LEU A 86 8.29 -3.22 -5.95
CA LEU A 86 7.09 -2.88 -6.71
C LEU A 86 6.78 -1.39 -6.61
N LEU A 87 6.87 -0.83 -5.40
CA LEU A 87 6.63 0.58 -5.19
C LEU A 87 7.69 1.44 -5.89
N GLY A 88 8.94 0.99 -5.87
CA GLY A 88 10.02 1.67 -6.59
C GLY A 88 9.81 1.66 -8.10
N LEU A 89 9.37 0.53 -8.64
CA LEU A 89 9.06 0.41 -10.06
C LEU A 89 7.88 1.31 -10.44
N ALA A 90 6.89 1.40 -9.57
CA ALA A 90 5.77 2.31 -9.80
C ALA A 90 6.24 3.76 -9.90
N GLU A 91 7.19 4.15 -9.04
CA GLU A 91 7.78 5.49 -9.11
C GLU A 91 8.48 5.74 -10.43
N GLU A 92 9.29 4.77 -10.88
CA GLU A 92 10.01 4.89 -12.15
C GLU A 92 9.04 4.99 -13.32
N LEU A 93 8.03 4.13 -13.31
CA LEU A 93 7.02 4.16 -14.36
C LEU A 93 6.28 5.50 -14.36
N LEU A 94 5.92 5.97 -13.19
CA LEU A 94 5.19 7.23 -13.05
C LEU A 94 6.01 8.42 -13.57
N ALA A 95 7.33 8.40 -13.41
CA ALA A 95 8.18 9.44 -13.94
C ALA A 95 8.04 9.56 -15.46
N ASP A 96 7.80 8.45 -16.14
CA ASP A 96 7.63 8.44 -17.60
C ASP A 96 6.20 8.71 -18.05
N VAL A 97 5.20 8.30 -17.26
CA VAL A 97 3.79 8.39 -17.67
C VAL A 97 2.96 9.34 -16.81
N ALA A 98 3.62 10.10 -15.93
CA ALA A 98 2.92 10.97 -14.97
C ALA A 98 1.90 11.88 -15.63
N ARG A 99 2.24 12.47 -16.77
CA ARG A 99 1.33 13.36 -17.46
C ARG A 99 0.05 12.65 -17.88
N GLY A 100 0.18 11.45 -18.44
CA GLY A 100 -0.96 10.67 -18.86
C GLY A 100 -1.86 10.28 -17.71
N VAL A 101 -1.26 9.87 -16.60
CA VAL A 101 -2.03 9.50 -15.41
C VAL A 101 -2.74 10.73 -14.83
N TYR A 102 -2.03 11.83 -14.74
CA TYR A 102 -2.60 13.09 -14.21
C TYR A 102 -3.78 13.57 -15.03
N GLU A 103 -3.71 13.42 -16.35
CA GLU A 103 -4.76 13.89 -17.26
C GLU A 103 -5.88 12.87 -17.49
N CYS A 104 -5.80 11.69 -16.90
CA CYS A 104 -6.79 10.63 -17.10
C CYS A 104 -8.08 10.95 -16.37
N THR A 105 -9.06 11.46 -17.08
CA THR A 105 -10.37 11.85 -16.50
C THR A 105 -11.15 10.66 -15.99
N ARG A 106 -10.93 9.48 -16.54
CA ARG A 106 -11.65 8.27 -16.11
C ARG A 106 -11.29 7.90 -14.67
N TYR A 107 -10.04 8.08 -14.28
CA TYR A 107 -9.63 7.83 -12.91
C TYR A 107 -10.19 8.90 -11.98
N GLU A 108 -10.16 10.15 -12.42
CA GLU A 108 -10.69 11.28 -11.65
C GLU A 108 -12.18 11.15 -11.40
N GLU A 109 -12.94 10.72 -12.41
CA GLU A 109 -14.37 10.52 -12.28
C GLU A 109 -14.73 9.54 -11.18
N LYS A 110 -13.93 8.50 -11.01
CA LYS A 110 -14.17 7.52 -9.96
C LYS A 110 -13.83 8.06 -8.59
N GLU A 111 -12.84 8.93 -8.50
CA GLU A 111 -12.42 9.51 -7.23
C GLU A 111 -13.36 10.60 -6.74
N GLU A 112 -14.04 11.27 -7.63
CA GLU A 112 -14.98 12.32 -7.28
C GLU A 112 -16.26 11.78 -6.67
N HIS A 113 -16.51 10.51 -6.81
CA HIS A 113 -17.70 9.87 -6.27
C HIS A 113 -17.36 9.08 -5.03
#